data_b25fb801941509b501a6903da39b2c65
#
_entry.id   b25fb801941509b501a6903da39b2c65
#
_cell.length_a   1.000
_cell.length_b   1.000
_cell.length_c   1.000
_cell.angle_alpha   90.00
_cell.angle_beta   90.00
_cell.angle_gamma   90.00
#
_symmetry.space_group_name_H-M   'P 1'
#
loop_
_entity.id
_entity.type
_entity.pdbx_description
1 polymer ?
#
loop_
_entity_poly.entity_id
_entity_poly.type
_entity_poly.pdbx_seq_one_letter_code
_entity_poly.pdbx_strand_id
1 'polypeptide(L)'
;MIFLNKFLLNKETSILGYTKNWGQMSYWGATVITNLFSAIPIIGEGLKTWLLGDYNVGNATLNRFFALHYVLPFVIFGVVALHVAAVHVHGSNNPDGIEIKSNKDSVNFFPYMLIKDTVAMCAFGVAISAVIFFGPNLMSEVDNYIPADPLVTPAHIVPNWYLAPFYAILRAVPDKLGGVLLIFGAIAILFVLPWLDRSKVRSCNYRPMYKWFMMGFFVNFFALGYVGMLPAEGLYLLIARVGLLYYFGFFFIITPFVGWIEKPSKLPLSISDVYAKNIAPNIGAGETGMPSPAMQKDTYL
;
A
#
# COMPACT_ATOMS: atom_id res chain seq x y z
N MET A 1 -2.43 -11.89 -3.44
CA MET A 1 -2.58 -11.56 -4.88
C MET A 1 -3.67 -10.52 -5.14
N ILE A 2 -4.95 -10.74 -4.76
CA ILE A 2 -6.06 -9.79 -5.04
C ILE A 2 -5.80 -8.39 -4.44
N PHE A 3 -5.28 -8.30 -3.22
CA PHE A 3 -4.92 -7.03 -2.59
C PHE A 3 -3.91 -6.23 -3.44
N LEU A 4 -2.87 -6.89 -3.96
CA LEU A 4 -1.84 -6.25 -4.75
C LEU A 4 -2.37 -5.76 -6.11
N ASN A 5 -3.26 -6.55 -6.74
CA ASN A 5 -3.95 -6.10 -7.96
C ASN A 5 -4.77 -4.83 -7.72
N LYS A 6 -5.50 -4.75 -6.59
CA LYS A 6 -6.22 -3.52 -6.21
C LYS A 6 -5.27 -2.34 -6.00
N PHE A 7 -4.12 -2.57 -5.37
CA PHE A 7 -3.11 -1.53 -5.16
C PHE A 7 -2.62 -0.96 -6.50
N LEU A 8 -2.28 -1.81 -7.47
CA LEU A 8 -1.84 -1.38 -8.80
C LEU A 8 -2.93 -0.61 -9.54
N LEU A 9 -4.14 -1.17 -9.64
CA LEU A 9 -5.27 -0.51 -10.31
C LEU A 9 -5.59 0.87 -9.70
N ASN A 10 -5.49 1.02 -8.37
CA ASN A 10 -5.68 2.32 -7.72
C ASN A 10 -4.59 3.32 -8.11
N LYS A 11 -3.31 2.88 -8.21
CA LYS A 11 -2.21 3.75 -8.65
C LYS A 11 -2.40 4.21 -10.09
N GLU A 12 -2.75 3.29 -10.99
CA GLU A 12 -3.06 3.61 -12.38
C GLU A 12 -4.24 4.59 -12.48
N THR A 13 -5.34 4.32 -11.79
CA THR A 13 -6.51 5.20 -11.76
C THR A 13 -6.14 6.61 -11.27
N SER A 14 -5.30 6.71 -10.24
CA SER A 14 -4.85 8.01 -9.71
C SER A 14 -4.01 8.80 -10.72
N ILE A 15 -3.08 8.15 -11.41
CA ILE A 15 -2.23 8.79 -12.43
C ILE A 15 -3.08 9.28 -13.61
N LEU A 16 -3.98 8.44 -14.11
CA LEU A 16 -4.89 8.77 -15.20
C LEU A 16 -5.81 9.94 -14.84
N GLY A 17 -6.31 9.96 -13.60
CA GLY A 17 -7.15 11.05 -13.08
C GLY A 17 -6.40 12.37 -12.93
N TYR A 18 -5.16 12.30 -12.43
CA TYR A 18 -4.34 13.50 -12.26
C TYR A 18 -4.03 14.20 -13.58
N THR A 19 -3.74 13.45 -14.62
CA THR A 19 -3.48 13.99 -15.98
C THR A 19 -4.65 14.80 -16.52
N LYS A 20 -5.88 14.49 -16.14
CA LYS A 20 -7.08 15.17 -16.64
C LYS A 20 -7.22 16.62 -16.17
N ASN A 21 -6.57 17.00 -15.08
CA ASN A 21 -6.60 18.38 -14.58
C ASN A 21 -5.97 19.38 -15.55
N TRP A 22 -5.09 18.92 -16.44
CA TRP A 22 -4.44 19.66 -17.49
C TRP A 22 -3.71 20.92 -17.00
N GLY A 23 -3.15 20.85 -15.80
CA GLY A 23 -2.20 21.84 -15.28
C GLY A 23 -0.76 21.47 -15.62
N GLN A 24 0.17 22.36 -15.32
CA GLN A 24 1.59 22.16 -15.60
C GLN A 24 2.13 20.87 -14.97
N MET A 25 1.85 20.59 -13.71
CA MET A 25 2.34 19.37 -13.05
C MET A 25 1.66 18.11 -13.59
N SER A 26 0.38 18.15 -13.93
CA SER A 26 -0.30 17.00 -14.52
C SER A 26 0.21 16.66 -15.91
N TYR A 27 0.46 17.66 -16.75
CA TYR A 27 1.03 17.49 -18.09
C TYR A 27 2.46 16.93 -18.04
N TRP A 28 3.33 17.59 -17.28
CA TRP A 28 4.73 17.21 -17.18
C TRP A 28 4.92 15.90 -16.39
N GLY A 29 4.09 15.65 -15.39
CA GLY A 29 4.03 14.36 -14.69
C GLY A 29 3.66 13.21 -15.63
N ALA A 30 2.63 13.39 -16.46
CA ALA A 30 2.27 12.40 -17.49
C ALA A 30 3.40 12.19 -18.50
N THR A 31 4.05 13.27 -18.93
CA THR A 31 5.19 13.22 -19.85
C THR A 31 6.35 12.42 -19.27
N VAL A 32 6.71 12.66 -18.01
CA VAL A 32 7.79 11.93 -17.33
C VAL A 32 7.44 10.44 -17.18
N ILE A 33 6.24 10.13 -16.68
CA ILE A 33 5.83 8.74 -16.43
C ILE A 33 5.76 7.93 -17.73
N THR A 34 5.16 8.50 -18.79
CA THR A 34 5.07 7.80 -20.07
C THR A 34 6.42 7.66 -20.76
N ASN A 35 7.32 8.64 -20.56
CA ASN A 35 8.68 8.56 -21.07
C ASN A 35 9.55 7.48 -20.39
N LEU A 36 9.12 6.91 -19.27
CA LEU A 36 9.80 5.75 -18.67
C LEU A 36 9.74 4.52 -19.59
N PHE A 37 8.65 4.37 -20.32
CA PHE A 37 8.51 3.24 -21.26
C PHE A 37 9.52 3.29 -22.39
N SER A 38 9.95 4.48 -22.82
CA SER A 38 10.97 4.61 -23.88
C SER A 38 12.36 4.09 -23.48
N ALA A 39 12.59 3.80 -22.18
CA ALA A 39 13.82 3.16 -21.72
C ALA A 39 13.92 1.67 -22.11
N ILE A 40 12.79 1.06 -22.47
CA ILE A 40 12.76 -0.37 -22.84
C ILE A 40 13.42 -0.53 -24.22
N PRO A 41 14.48 -1.34 -24.35
CA PRO A 41 15.17 -1.52 -25.63
C PRO A 41 14.22 -2.05 -26.71
N ILE A 42 14.43 -1.60 -27.94
CA ILE A 42 13.75 -2.03 -29.18
C ILE A 42 12.30 -1.55 -29.28
N ILE A 43 11.45 -1.83 -28.26
CA ILE A 43 10.00 -1.59 -28.34
C ILE A 43 9.55 -0.31 -27.58
N GLY A 44 10.43 0.30 -26.79
CA GLY A 44 10.06 1.35 -25.83
C GLY A 44 9.43 2.58 -26.46
N GLU A 45 9.99 3.11 -27.54
CA GLU A 45 9.41 4.27 -28.23
C GLU A 45 8.06 3.93 -28.89
N GLY A 46 7.92 2.75 -29.50
CA GLY A 46 6.67 2.28 -30.04
C GLY A 46 5.60 2.11 -28.96
N LEU A 47 5.97 1.57 -27.81
CA LEU A 47 5.07 1.41 -26.68
C LEU A 47 4.61 2.76 -26.09
N LYS A 48 5.54 3.72 -25.96
CA LYS A 48 5.22 5.07 -25.52
C LYS A 48 4.23 5.74 -26.48
N THR A 49 4.52 5.72 -27.80
CA THR A 49 3.65 6.31 -28.82
C THR A 49 2.27 5.63 -28.83
N TRP A 50 2.24 4.32 -28.70
CA TRP A 50 0.98 3.57 -28.59
C TRP A 50 0.18 3.99 -27.37
N LEU A 51 0.83 4.13 -26.21
CA LEU A 51 0.18 4.54 -24.94
C LEU A 51 -0.40 5.97 -25.05
N LEU A 52 0.40 6.91 -25.55
CA LEU A 52 0.00 8.31 -25.72
C LEU A 52 -1.05 8.49 -26.82
N GLY A 53 -0.99 7.70 -27.87
CA GLY A 53 -1.78 7.87 -29.10
C GLY A 53 -1.26 8.93 -30.04
N ASP A 54 -0.10 9.48 -29.69
CA ASP A 54 0.65 10.49 -30.43
C ASP A 54 2.11 10.44 -29.97
N TYR A 55 2.98 11.25 -30.57
CA TYR A 55 4.39 11.36 -30.17
C TYR A 55 4.57 12.05 -28.81
N ASN A 56 3.65 12.94 -28.46
CA ASN A 56 3.67 13.71 -27.22
C ASN A 56 2.33 13.58 -26.45
N VAL A 57 2.36 13.95 -25.18
CA VAL A 57 1.14 14.10 -24.39
C VAL A 57 0.25 15.17 -25.03
N GLY A 58 -1.00 14.83 -25.32
CA GLY A 58 -1.91 15.71 -26.03
C GLY A 58 -3.36 15.25 -25.91
N ASN A 59 -4.20 15.71 -26.83
CA ASN A 59 -5.63 15.41 -26.82
C ASN A 59 -5.92 13.90 -26.96
N ALA A 60 -5.14 13.18 -27.77
CA ALA A 60 -5.26 11.73 -27.91
C ALA A 60 -5.00 11.02 -26.56
N THR A 61 -3.97 11.46 -25.82
CA THR A 61 -3.64 10.95 -24.48
C THR A 61 -4.77 11.23 -23.50
N LEU A 62 -5.30 12.45 -23.48
CA LEU A 62 -6.40 12.84 -22.59
C LEU A 62 -7.64 11.97 -22.81
N ASN A 63 -8.04 11.74 -24.05
CA ASN A 63 -9.20 10.91 -24.37
C ASN A 63 -9.01 9.47 -23.89
N ARG A 64 -7.83 8.88 -24.09
CA ARG A 64 -7.51 7.52 -23.62
C ARG A 64 -7.48 7.44 -22.10
N PHE A 65 -6.85 8.39 -21.46
CA PHE A 65 -6.74 8.43 -19.99
C PHE A 65 -8.09 8.71 -19.35
N PHE A 66 -8.93 9.52 -19.98
CA PHE A 66 -10.31 9.71 -19.53
C PHE A 66 -11.11 8.42 -19.59
N ALA A 67 -11.09 7.72 -20.74
CA ALA A 67 -11.82 6.46 -20.90
C ALA A 67 -11.36 5.40 -19.90
N LEU A 68 -10.05 5.24 -19.72
CA LEU A 68 -9.49 4.30 -18.75
C LEU A 68 -9.82 4.70 -17.30
N HIS A 69 -9.69 5.98 -16.95
CA HIS A 69 -10.04 6.47 -15.60
C HIS A 69 -11.51 6.29 -15.29
N TYR A 70 -12.38 6.36 -16.29
CA TYR A 70 -13.81 6.09 -16.12
C TYR A 70 -14.10 4.59 -15.89
N VAL A 71 -13.44 3.70 -16.63
CA VAL A 71 -13.68 2.25 -16.56
C VAL A 71 -13.00 1.58 -15.35
N LEU A 72 -11.77 2.00 -15.01
CA LEU A 72 -10.99 1.34 -13.95
C LEU A 72 -11.69 1.28 -12.57
N PRO A 73 -12.41 2.29 -12.09
CA PRO A 73 -13.16 2.18 -10.84
C PRO A 73 -14.18 1.04 -10.82
N PHE A 74 -14.84 0.75 -11.95
CA PHE A 74 -15.77 -0.40 -12.04
C PHE A 74 -15.02 -1.73 -12.03
N VAL A 75 -13.85 -1.80 -12.68
CA VAL A 75 -12.95 -2.96 -12.57
C VAL A 75 -12.50 -3.18 -11.13
N ILE A 76 -12.10 -2.11 -10.45
CA ILE A 76 -11.71 -2.15 -9.02
C ILE A 76 -12.87 -2.66 -8.17
N PHE A 77 -14.10 -2.17 -8.41
CA PHE A 77 -15.31 -2.65 -7.72
C PHE A 77 -15.51 -4.15 -7.92
N GLY A 78 -15.37 -4.65 -9.15
CA GLY A 78 -15.43 -6.08 -9.44
C GLY A 78 -14.35 -6.89 -8.70
N VAL A 79 -13.12 -6.39 -8.67
CA VAL A 79 -12.00 -7.02 -7.93
C VAL A 79 -12.25 -6.98 -6.42
N VAL A 80 -12.89 -5.93 -5.89
CA VAL A 80 -13.32 -5.86 -4.48
C VAL A 80 -14.36 -6.94 -4.18
N ALA A 81 -15.36 -7.13 -5.03
CA ALA A 81 -16.36 -8.19 -4.87
C ALA A 81 -15.71 -9.59 -4.85
N LEU A 82 -14.77 -9.86 -5.76
CA LEU A 82 -13.97 -11.10 -5.75
C LEU A 82 -13.14 -11.25 -4.49
N HIS A 83 -12.60 -10.15 -3.95
CA HIS A 83 -11.83 -10.19 -2.70
C HIS A 83 -12.71 -10.56 -1.51
N VAL A 84 -13.91 -9.98 -1.41
CA VAL A 84 -14.89 -10.31 -0.39
C VAL A 84 -15.30 -11.77 -0.50
N ALA A 85 -15.61 -12.27 -1.70
CA ALA A 85 -15.92 -13.68 -1.93
C ALA A 85 -14.78 -14.60 -1.46
N ALA A 86 -13.53 -14.28 -1.79
CA ALA A 86 -12.37 -15.05 -1.36
C ALA A 86 -12.17 -15.06 0.17
N VAL A 87 -12.46 -13.93 0.84
CA VAL A 87 -12.45 -13.86 2.32
C VAL A 87 -13.51 -14.76 2.93
N HIS A 88 -14.70 -14.84 2.31
CA HIS A 88 -15.77 -15.72 2.80
C HIS A 88 -15.43 -17.21 2.69
N VAL A 89 -14.56 -17.62 1.75
CA VAL A 89 -14.11 -19.02 1.62
C VAL A 89 -13.24 -19.46 2.80
N HIS A 90 -12.34 -18.59 3.26
CA HIS A 90 -11.32 -18.94 4.27
C HIS A 90 -11.56 -18.28 5.64
N GLY A 91 -12.52 -17.35 5.73
CA GLY A 91 -12.75 -16.52 6.91
C GLY A 91 -11.70 -15.43 7.10
N SER A 92 -11.98 -14.52 8.03
CA SER A 92 -11.04 -13.46 8.43
C SER A 92 -10.03 -14.01 9.43
N ASN A 93 -8.79 -13.53 9.32
CA ASN A 93 -7.74 -13.79 10.31
C ASN A 93 -7.73 -12.67 11.37
N ASN A 94 -6.93 -12.84 12.42
CA ASN A 94 -6.71 -11.86 13.47
C ASN A 94 -5.30 -11.25 13.38
N PRO A 95 -5.04 -10.10 14.05
CA PRO A 95 -3.73 -9.42 14.00
C PRO A 95 -2.57 -10.27 14.53
N ASP A 96 -2.84 -11.17 15.46
CA ASP A 96 -1.83 -12.04 16.04
C ASP A 96 -1.55 -13.29 15.21
N GLY A 97 -2.36 -13.57 14.18
CA GLY A 97 -2.20 -14.73 13.32
C GLY A 97 -2.42 -16.08 14.02
N ILE A 98 -3.14 -16.06 15.14
CA ILE A 98 -3.48 -17.27 15.91
C ILE A 98 -4.65 -17.97 15.23
N GLU A 99 -4.56 -19.30 15.08
CA GLU A 99 -5.63 -20.08 14.47
C GLU A 99 -6.87 -20.12 15.35
N ILE A 100 -8.04 -19.96 14.73
CA ILE A 100 -9.34 -20.09 15.38
C ILE A 100 -9.61 -21.58 15.58
N LYS A 101 -9.72 -22.03 16.82
CA LYS A 101 -9.93 -23.44 17.16
C LYS A 101 -11.36 -23.75 17.63
N SER A 102 -12.09 -22.73 18.05
CA SER A 102 -13.45 -22.89 18.54
C SER A 102 -14.25 -21.60 18.37
N ASN A 103 -15.57 -21.68 18.54
CA ASN A 103 -16.44 -20.51 18.56
C ASN A 103 -16.10 -19.50 19.66
N LYS A 104 -15.36 -19.92 20.71
CA LYS A 104 -14.88 -19.02 21.77
C LYS A 104 -13.79 -18.06 21.27
N ASP A 105 -13.10 -18.42 20.18
CA ASP A 105 -12.07 -17.59 19.54
C ASP A 105 -12.67 -16.64 18.47
N SER A 106 -13.98 -16.64 18.33
CA SER A 106 -14.69 -15.86 17.31
C SER A 106 -15.65 -14.85 17.94
N VAL A 107 -15.87 -13.77 17.22
CA VAL A 107 -16.86 -12.75 17.58
C VAL A 107 -17.87 -12.67 16.42
N ASN A 108 -19.15 -12.56 16.76
CA ASN A 108 -20.20 -12.42 15.76
C ASN A 108 -19.99 -11.15 14.91
N PHE A 109 -20.21 -11.28 13.60
CA PHE A 109 -20.13 -10.12 12.71
C PHE A 109 -21.16 -9.04 13.10
N PHE A 110 -22.41 -9.45 13.27
CA PHE A 110 -23.47 -8.56 13.78
C PHE A 110 -23.70 -8.82 15.29
N PRO A 111 -23.79 -7.77 16.13
CA PRO A 111 -23.60 -6.36 15.82
C PRO A 111 -22.14 -5.87 15.91
N TYR A 112 -21.21 -6.66 16.47
CA TYR A 112 -19.90 -6.20 16.93
C TYR A 112 -18.99 -5.69 15.81
N MET A 113 -18.72 -6.52 14.82
CA MET A 113 -17.82 -6.14 13.72
C MET A 113 -18.45 -5.06 12.83
N LEU A 114 -19.76 -5.16 12.58
CA LEU A 114 -20.47 -4.15 11.80
C LEU A 114 -20.40 -2.76 12.45
N ILE A 115 -20.62 -2.66 13.78
CA ILE A 115 -20.51 -1.38 14.50
C ILE A 115 -19.09 -0.85 14.43
N LYS A 116 -18.09 -1.70 14.67
CA LYS A 116 -16.68 -1.32 14.62
C LYS A 116 -16.26 -0.80 13.24
N ASP A 117 -16.66 -1.47 12.18
CA ASP A 117 -16.39 -1.06 10.80
C ASP A 117 -17.11 0.25 10.47
N THR A 118 -18.37 0.40 10.89
CA THR A 118 -19.14 1.65 10.72
C THR A 118 -18.48 2.83 11.41
N VAL A 119 -18.01 2.66 12.65
CA VAL A 119 -17.25 3.71 13.36
C VAL A 119 -15.99 4.10 12.60
N ALA A 120 -15.23 3.13 12.10
CA ALA A 120 -14.03 3.39 11.30
C ALA A 120 -14.36 4.13 9.99
N MET A 121 -15.41 3.73 9.29
CA MET A 121 -15.91 4.42 8.09
C MET A 121 -16.36 5.85 8.36
N CYS A 122 -17.09 6.08 9.45
CA CYS A 122 -17.52 7.43 9.86
C CYS A 122 -16.30 8.29 10.21
N ALA A 123 -15.34 7.78 10.98
CA ALA A 123 -14.12 8.51 11.33
C ALA A 123 -13.31 8.89 10.07
N PHE A 124 -13.17 7.96 9.12
CA PHE A 124 -12.55 8.24 7.82
C PHE A 124 -13.35 9.28 7.04
N GLY A 125 -14.68 9.17 7.00
CA GLY A 125 -15.57 10.13 6.34
C GLY A 125 -15.40 11.53 6.91
N VAL A 126 -15.32 11.68 8.24
CA VAL A 126 -15.06 12.97 8.90
C VAL A 126 -13.68 13.52 8.51
N ALA A 127 -12.64 12.70 8.57
CA ALA A 127 -11.28 13.13 8.24
C ALA A 127 -11.16 13.60 6.77
N ILE A 128 -11.71 12.84 5.81
CA ILE A 128 -11.66 13.22 4.39
C ILE A 128 -12.52 14.46 4.11
N SER A 129 -13.70 14.58 4.75
CA SER A 129 -14.56 15.75 4.64
C SER A 129 -13.86 17.00 5.18
N ALA A 130 -13.12 16.87 6.28
CA ALA A 130 -12.35 17.98 6.84
C ALA A 130 -11.30 18.48 5.81
N VAL A 131 -10.59 17.60 5.12
CA VAL A 131 -9.65 17.98 4.07
C VAL A 131 -10.38 18.64 2.90
N ILE A 132 -11.50 18.06 2.42
CA ILE A 132 -12.22 18.58 1.25
C ILE A 132 -12.80 19.97 1.53
N PHE A 133 -13.40 20.20 2.70
CA PHE A 133 -14.11 21.45 2.99
C PHE A 133 -13.22 22.54 3.58
N PHE A 134 -12.19 22.19 4.35
CA PHE A 134 -11.36 23.17 5.06
C PHE A 134 -9.93 23.31 4.55
N GLY A 135 -9.45 22.33 3.76
CA GLY A 135 -8.08 22.34 3.25
C GLY A 135 -7.94 21.66 1.89
N PRO A 136 -8.76 22.00 0.86
CA PRO A 136 -8.76 21.28 -0.43
C PRO A 136 -7.41 21.32 -1.13
N ASN A 137 -6.59 22.32 -0.86
CA ASN A 137 -5.30 22.56 -1.51
C ASN A 137 -4.09 22.00 -0.71
N LEU A 138 -4.32 21.40 0.47
CA LEU A 138 -3.22 20.90 1.34
C LEU A 138 -2.30 19.88 0.67
N MET A 139 -2.82 19.12 -0.28
CA MET A 139 -2.08 18.06 -0.99
C MET A 139 -1.90 18.38 -2.47
N SER A 140 -2.08 19.62 -2.87
CA SER A 140 -2.04 20.11 -4.25
C SER A 140 -0.73 20.82 -4.52
N GLU A 141 -0.15 20.59 -5.67
CA GLU A 141 1.00 21.38 -6.15
C GLU A 141 0.52 22.69 -6.74
N VAL A 142 1.17 23.80 -6.34
CA VAL A 142 0.77 25.16 -6.75
C VAL A 142 0.87 25.33 -8.27
N ASP A 143 1.92 24.80 -8.88
CA ASP A 143 2.13 24.91 -10.33
C ASP A 143 1.05 24.18 -11.14
N ASN A 144 0.26 23.28 -10.51
CA ASN A 144 -0.83 22.61 -11.22
C ASN A 144 -2.08 23.46 -11.42
N TYR A 145 -2.12 24.67 -10.85
CA TYR A 145 -3.15 25.70 -11.14
C TYR A 145 -2.82 26.51 -12.41
N ILE A 146 -1.57 26.42 -12.89
CA ILE A 146 -1.15 27.03 -14.15
C ILE A 146 -1.59 26.09 -15.28
N PRO A 147 -2.29 26.57 -16.33
CA PRO A 147 -2.64 25.75 -17.48
C PRO A 147 -1.39 25.10 -18.11
N ALA A 148 -1.55 23.87 -18.60
CA ALA A 148 -0.47 23.12 -19.21
C ALA A 148 0.13 23.88 -20.42
N ASP A 149 1.42 24.15 -20.37
CA ASP A 149 2.20 24.70 -21.49
C ASP A 149 3.34 23.71 -21.83
N PRO A 150 3.27 23.06 -23.00
CA PRO A 150 4.31 22.14 -23.45
C PRO A 150 5.66 22.84 -23.79
N LEU A 151 5.67 24.15 -23.93
CA LEU A 151 6.87 24.92 -24.24
C LEU A 151 7.61 25.40 -22.99
N VAL A 152 6.98 25.36 -21.84
CA VAL A 152 7.54 25.83 -20.56
C VAL A 152 7.66 24.69 -19.59
N THR A 153 8.86 24.14 -19.44
CA THR A 153 9.13 23.07 -18.47
C THR A 153 9.25 23.65 -17.06
N PRO A 154 8.48 23.16 -16.06
CA PRO A 154 8.64 23.57 -14.67
C PRO A 154 10.04 23.27 -14.14
N ALA A 155 10.55 24.13 -13.27
CA ALA A 155 11.89 23.97 -12.70
C ALA A 155 12.02 22.67 -11.87
N HIS A 156 10.93 22.21 -11.29
CA HIS A 156 10.89 21.00 -10.46
C HIS A 156 9.63 20.20 -10.73
N ILE A 157 9.79 19.07 -11.46
CA ILE A 157 8.69 18.14 -11.72
C ILE A 157 8.73 17.04 -10.67
N VAL A 158 7.70 16.99 -9.83
CA VAL A 158 7.52 15.94 -8.80
C VAL A 158 6.23 15.17 -9.02
N PRO A 159 6.24 13.86 -8.76
CA PRO A 159 5.00 13.09 -8.75
C PRO A 159 4.20 13.41 -7.50
N ASN A 160 2.93 13.01 -7.49
CA ASN A 160 2.14 13.04 -6.27
C ASN A 160 2.83 12.30 -5.11
N TRP A 161 2.63 12.77 -3.90
CA TRP A 161 3.29 12.28 -2.68
C TRP A 161 3.26 10.75 -2.52
N TYR A 162 2.19 10.07 -2.92
CA TYR A 162 2.05 8.61 -2.83
C TYR A 162 2.90 7.82 -3.84
N LEU A 163 3.49 8.49 -4.83
CA LEU A 163 4.46 7.94 -5.77
C LEU A 163 5.91 8.32 -5.42
N ALA A 164 6.09 9.29 -4.55
CA ALA A 164 7.40 9.84 -4.20
C ALA A 164 8.43 8.80 -3.73
N PRO A 165 8.10 7.76 -2.91
CA PRO A 165 9.06 6.73 -2.54
C PRO A 165 9.62 5.97 -3.75
N PHE A 166 8.77 5.64 -4.70
CA PHE A 166 9.15 4.95 -5.94
C PHE A 166 9.94 5.86 -6.88
N TYR A 167 9.60 7.14 -6.90
CA TYR A 167 10.34 8.15 -7.66
C TYR A 167 11.75 8.40 -7.10
N ALA A 168 11.92 8.34 -5.78
CA ALA A 168 13.24 8.35 -5.17
C ALA A 168 14.09 7.14 -5.62
N ILE A 169 13.51 5.95 -5.66
CA ILE A 169 14.16 4.74 -6.16
C ILE A 169 14.59 4.90 -7.62
N LEU A 170 13.70 5.43 -8.47
CA LEU A 170 13.98 5.69 -9.89
C LEU A 170 15.20 6.60 -10.06
N ARG A 171 15.26 7.71 -9.31
CA ARG A 171 16.30 8.73 -9.44
C ARG A 171 17.61 8.41 -8.70
N ALA A 172 17.62 7.38 -7.86
CA ALA A 172 18.81 6.97 -7.10
C ALA A 172 19.95 6.48 -8.03
N VAL A 173 19.61 6.01 -9.23
CA VAL A 173 20.54 5.48 -10.21
C VAL A 173 20.60 6.40 -11.43
N PRO A 174 21.81 6.72 -11.95
CA PRO A 174 21.94 7.66 -13.09
C PRO A 174 21.50 7.05 -14.42
N ASP A 175 21.49 5.72 -14.55
CA ASP A 175 21.06 5.05 -15.76
C ASP A 175 19.53 4.97 -15.85
N LYS A 176 18.98 5.41 -16.99
CA LYS A 176 17.52 5.47 -17.21
C LYS A 176 16.88 4.09 -17.17
N LEU A 177 17.48 3.11 -17.86
CA LEU A 177 16.94 1.75 -17.88
C LEU A 177 17.04 1.10 -16.49
N GLY A 178 18.18 1.25 -15.81
CA GLY A 178 18.36 0.77 -14.45
C GLY A 178 17.34 1.34 -13.48
N GLY A 179 17.09 2.65 -13.53
CA GLY A 179 16.05 3.31 -12.73
C GLY A 179 14.65 2.77 -13.02
N VAL A 180 14.32 2.55 -14.28
CA VAL A 180 13.03 1.96 -14.70
C VAL A 180 12.87 0.53 -14.21
N LEU A 181 13.91 -0.30 -14.34
CA LEU A 181 13.89 -1.67 -13.83
C LEU A 181 13.71 -1.70 -12.30
N LEU A 182 14.33 -0.77 -11.58
CA LEU A 182 14.23 -0.68 -10.13
C LEU A 182 12.83 -0.22 -9.67
N ILE A 183 12.21 0.76 -10.32
CA ILE A 183 10.85 1.19 -9.94
C ILE A 183 9.83 0.08 -10.18
N PHE A 184 9.87 -0.60 -11.32
CA PHE A 184 9.00 -1.74 -11.57
C PHE A 184 9.33 -2.93 -10.66
N GLY A 185 10.62 -3.19 -10.41
CA GLY A 185 11.10 -4.20 -9.48
C GLY A 185 10.62 -3.97 -8.05
N ALA A 186 10.60 -2.72 -7.59
CA ALA A 186 10.11 -2.36 -6.27
C ALA A 186 8.62 -2.70 -6.06
N ILE A 187 7.84 -2.65 -7.12
CA ILE A 187 6.44 -3.07 -7.10
C ILE A 187 6.33 -4.60 -7.27
N ALA A 188 7.07 -5.14 -8.24
CA ALA A 188 7.02 -6.56 -8.59
C ALA A 188 7.47 -7.48 -7.43
N ILE A 189 8.41 -7.02 -6.59
CA ILE A 189 8.90 -7.78 -5.44
C ILE A 189 7.78 -8.15 -4.45
N LEU A 190 6.73 -7.34 -4.36
CA LEU A 190 5.57 -7.61 -3.51
C LEU A 190 4.79 -8.86 -3.95
N PHE A 191 4.84 -9.22 -5.25
CA PHE A 191 4.21 -10.45 -5.74
C PHE A 191 4.94 -11.70 -5.27
N VAL A 192 6.27 -11.61 -5.09
CA VAL A 192 7.10 -12.76 -4.68
C VAL A 192 7.31 -12.83 -3.16
N LEU A 193 6.81 -11.85 -2.41
CA LEU A 193 6.93 -11.81 -0.95
C LEU A 193 6.47 -13.10 -0.24
N PRO A 194 5.36 -13.77 -0.63
CA PRO A 194 4.94 -15.02 0.02
C PRO A 194 5.97 -16.15 -0.06
N TRP A 195 6.86 -16.13 -1.04
CA TRP A 195 7.95 -17.13 -1.19
C TRP A 195 9.24 -16.68 -0.52
N LEU A 196 9.41 -15.38 -0.30
CA LEU A 196 10.58 -14.82 0.38
C LEU A 196 10.46 -14.95 1.91
N ASP A 197 9.27 -14.77 2.47
CA ASP A 197 9.06 -14.94 3.92
C ASP A 197 8.91 -16.44 4.27
N ARG A 198 9.98 -16.99 4.84
CA ARG A 198 10.06 -18.41 5.23
C ARG A 198 9.55 -18.69 6.64
N SER A 199 9.12 -17.67 7.37
CA SER A 199 8.62 -17.85 8.72
C SER A 199 7.26 -18.56 8.74
N LYS A 200 7.09 -19.52 9.64
CA LYS A 200 5.79 -20.17 9.89
C LYS A 200 4.85 -19.27 10.70
N VAL A 201 5.40 -18.27 11.39
CA VAL A 201 4.65 -17.34 12.23
C VAL A 201 4.35 -16.08 11.44
N ARG A 202 3.06 -15.74 11.31
CA ARG A 202 2.59 -14.63 10.47
C ARG A 202 2.74 -13.28 11.13
N SER A 203 2.49 -13.17 12.45
CA SER A 203 2.47 -11.89 13.15
C SER A 203 3.85 -11.49 13.65
N CYS A 204 4.21 -10.23 13.40
CA CYS A 204 5.44 -9.62 13.92
C CYS A 204 5.48 -9.52 15.45
N ASN A 205 4.34 -9.67 16.15
CA ASN A 205 4.29 -9.68 17.61
C ASN A 205 5.10 -10.84 18.20
N TYR A 206 5.21 -11.94 17.46
CA TYR A 206 5.96 -13.13 17.87
C TYR A 206 7.30 -13.28 17.15
N ARG A 207 7.70 -12.25 16.40
CA ARG A 207 8.94 -12.21 15.61
C ARG A 207 9.79 -11.00 16.03
N PRO A 208 10.50 -11.09 17.18
CA PRO A 208 11.15 -9.94 17.80
C PRO A 208 12.24 -9.29 16.90
N MET A 209 13.05 -10.10 16.19
CA MET A 209 14.05 -9.55 15.26
C MET A 209 13.39 -8.92 14.03
N TYR A 210 12.49 -9.64 13.38
CA TYR A 210 11.81 -9.18 12.17
C TYR A 210 11.01 -7.90 12.41
N LYS A 211 10.43 -7.74 13.60
CA LYS A 211 9.70 -6.54 14.00
C LYS A 211 10.53 -5.27 13.86
N TRP A 212 11.78 -5.29 14.32
CA TRP A 212 12.67 -4.12 14.25
C TRP A 212 13.10 -3.82 12.82
N PHE A 213 13.39 -4.83 12.01
CA PHE A 213 13.69 -4.62 10.60
C PHE A 213 12.47 -4.09 9.83
N MET A 214 11.27 -4.55 10.16
CA MET A 214 10.03 -4.02 9.61
C MET A 214 9.82 -2.55 10.00
N MET A 215 10.06 -2.18 11.26
CA MET A 215 10.02 -0.78 11.67
C MET A 215 11.04 0.07 10.89
N GLY A 216 12.26 -0.42 10.71
CA GLY A 216 13.26 0.21 9.86
C GLY A 216 12.79 0.35 8.41
N PHE A 217 12.08 -0.64 7.87
CA PHE A 217 11.50 -0.57 6.53
C PHE A 217 10.46 0.55 6.40
N PHE A 218 9.57 0.72 7.38
CA PHE A 218 8.62 1.83 7.38
C PHE A 218 9.33 3.18 7.44
N VAL A 219 10.31 3.35 8.33
CA VAL A 219 11.10 4.58 8.42
C VAL A 219 11.79 4.87 7.08
N ASN A 220 12.42 3.86 6.48
CA ASN A 220 13.05 3.99 5.17
C ASN A 220 12.07 4.37 4.06
N PHE A 221 10.87 3.79 4.06
CA PHE A 221 9.84 4.09 3.06
C PHE A 221 9.37 5.55 3.16
N PHE A 222 9.17 6.08 4.37
CA PHE A 222 8.85 7.49 4.58
C PHE A 222 10.03 8.41 4.22
N ALA A 223 11.26 8.02 4.55
CA ALA A 223 12.46 8.76 4.16
C ALA A 223 12.60 8.84 2.64
N LEU A 224 12.39 7.73 1.93
CA LEU A 224 12.33 7.70 0.46
C LEU A 224 11.21 8.61 -0.07
N GLY A 225 10.05 8.63 0.58
CA GLY A 225 8.94 9.54 0.23
C GLY A 225 9.35 11.00 0.34
N TYR A 226 10.00 11.35 1.43
CA TYR A 226 10.48 12.72 1.66
C TYR A 226 11.51 13.15 0.62
N VAL A 227 12.59 12.37 0.43
CA VAL A 227 13.63 12.74 -0.56
C VAL A 227 13.15 12.60 -2.00
N GLY A 228 12.09 11.83 -2.26
CA GLY A 228 11.45 11.74 -3.57
C GLY A 228 10.79 13.05 -4.03
N MET A 229 10.41 13.91 -3.09
CA MET A 229 9.83 15.24 -3.35
C MET A 229 10.90 16.34 -3.46
N LEU A 230 12.17 16.03 -3.22
CA LEU A 230 13.28 16.96 -3.20
C LEU A 230 14.23 16.77 -4.40
N PRO A 231 15.08 17.74 -4.75
CA PRO A 231 16.10 17.56 -5.77
C PRO A 231 17.01 16.36 -5.50
N ALA A 232 17.33 15.58 -6.53
CA ALA A 232 18.16 14.37 -6.39
C ALA A 232 19.66 14.73 -6.39
N GLU A 233 20.11 15.51 -5.39
CA GLU A 233 21.46 16.02 -5.27
C GLU A 233 22.02 15.84 -3.85
N GLY A 234 23.33 15.87 -3.74
CA GLY A 234 24.03 15.88 -2.45
C GLY A 234 23.53 14.82 -1.46
N LEU A 235 23.15 15.26 -0.27
CA LEU A 235 22.67 14.39 0.82
C LEU A 235 21.36 13.65 0.44
N TYR A 236 20.45 14.28 -0.27
CA TYR A 236 19.18 13.68 -0.65
C TYR A 236 19.38 12.49 -1.59
N LEU A 237 20.30 12.60 -2.55
CA LEU A 237 20.68 11.50 -3.41
C LEU A 237 21.36 10.35 -2.63
N LEU A 238 22.19 10.67 -1.65
CA LEU A 238 22.79 9.65 -0.78
C LEU A 238 21.74 8.89 0.02
N ILE A 239 20.79 9.60 0.63
CA ILE A 239 19.67 8.99 1.36
C ILE A 239 18.83 8.10 0.43
N ALA A 240 18.55 8.56 -0.79
CA ALA A 240 17.80 7.76 -1.78
C ALA A 240 18.54 6.47 -2.15
N ARG A 241 19.88 6.51 -2.32
CA ARG A 241 20.71 5.34 -2.62
C ARG A 241 20.78 4.34 -1.47
N VAL A 242 21.00 4.83 -0.25
CA VAL A 242 20.98 3.97 0.95
C VAL A 242 19.58 3.37 1.15
N GLY A 243 18.55 4.20 0.98
CA GLY A 243 17.16 3.76 1.07
C GLY A 243 16.78 2.71 0.02
N LEU A 244 17.26 2.85 -1.21
CA LEU A 244 17.13 1.85 -2.27
C LEU A 244 17.78 0.52 -1.87
N LEU A 245 19.00 0.54 -1.37
CA LEU A 245 19.71 -0.67 -0.93
C LEU A 245 18.98 -1.34 0.23
N TYR A 246 18.49 -0.56 1.20
CA TYR A 246 17.72 -1.10 2.30
C TYR A 246 16.37 -1.66 1.83
N TYR A 247 15.68 -1.00 0.89
CA TYR A 247 14.41 -1.45 0.34
C TYR A 247 14.53 -2.86 -0.25
N PHE A 248 15.44 -3.06 -1.20
CA PHE A 248 15.64 -4.36 -1.83
C PHE A 248 16.32 -5.36 -0.89
N GLY A 249 17.25 -4.91 -0.07
CA GLY A 249 17.91 -5.72 0.96
C GLY A 249 16.92 -6.27 1.99
N PHE A 250 15.89 -5.49 2.35
CA PHE A 250 14.82 -5.95 3.22
C PHE A 250 14.09 -7.17 2.63
N PHE A 251 13.71 -7.12 1.36
CA PHE A 251 12.98 -8.23 0.73
C PHE A 251 13.86 -9.42 0.39
N PHE A 252 15.02 -9.18 -0.23
CA PHE A 252 15.85 -10.28 -0.74
C PHE A 252 16.80 -10.88 0.30
N ILE A 253 17.19 -10.14 1.31
CA ILE A 253 18.17 -10.58 2.30
C ILE A 253 17.52 -10.72 3.67
N ILE A 254 16.98 -9.63 4.24
CA ILE A 254 16.51 -9.61 5.62
C ILE A 254 15.33 -10.55 5.80
N THR A 255 14.31 -10.46 4.95
CA THR A 255 13.08 -11.27 5.09
C THR A 255 13.36 -12.78 5.04
N PRO A 256 14.05 -13.34 4.03
CA PRO A 256 14.33 -14.77 3.99
C PRO A 256 15.32 -15.22 5.07
N PHE A 257 16.38 -14.43 5.34
CA PHE A 257 17.41 -14.78 6.30
C PHE A 257 16.87 -14.76 7.73
N VAL A 258 16.20 -13.67 8.13
CA VAL A 258 15.59 -13.58 9.47
C VAL A 258 14.49 -14.63 9.63
N GLY A 259 13.68 -14.89 8.59
CA GLY A 259 12.69 -15.97 8.61
C GLY A 259 13.28 -17.36 8.85
N TRP A 260 14.58 -17.55 8.52
CA TRP A 260 15.28 -18.81 8.72
C TRP A 260 15.95 -18.91 10.09
N ILE A 261 16.62 -17.84 10.56
CA ILE A 261 17.42 -17.88 11.81
C ILE A 261 16.61 -17.51 13.06
N GLU A 262 15.56 -16.72 12.91
CA GLU A 262 14.77 -16.22 14.03
C GLU A 262 14.02 -17.37 14.71
N LYS A 263 14.12 -17.40 16.03
CA LYS A 263 13.27 -18.27 16.87
C LYS A 263 12.07 -17.45 17.31
N PRO A 264 10.89 -17.66 16.70
CA PRO A 264 9.70 -16.94 17.11
C PRO A 264 9.34 -17.22 18.58
N SER A 265 8.75 -16.26 19.23
CA SER A 265 8.15 -16.45 20.55
C SER A 265 7.03 -17.50 20.46
N LYS A 266 6.77 -18.20 21.55
CA LYS A 266 5.70 -19.22 21.58
C LYS A 266 4.36 -18.56 21.32
N LEU A 267 3.67 -19.03 20.28
CA LEU A 267 2.28 -18.63 20.04
C LEU A 267 1.37 -19.23 21.11
N PRO A 268 0.36 -18.48 21.56
CA PRO A 268 -0.74 -19.03 22.36
C PRO A 268 -1.47 -20.14 21.60
N LEU A 269 -2.02 -21.10 22.33
CA LEU A 269 -2.78 -22.20 21.74
C LEU A 269 -4.12 -21.73 21.15
N SER A 270 -4.72 -20.68 21.73
CA SER A 270 -5.97 -20.08 21.28
C SER A 270 -6.04 -18.61 21.70
N ILE A 271 -6.96 -17.84 21.10
CA ILE A 271 -7.22 -16.46 21.49
C ILE A 271 -7.83 -16.42 22.89
N SER A 272 -8.71 -17.35 23.21
CA SER A 272 -9.33 -17.48 24.53
C SER A 272 -8.31 -17.73 25.64
N ASP A 273 -7.22 -18.46 25.39
CA ASP A 273 -6.13 -18.64 26.36
C ASP A 273 -5.37 -17.34 26.64
N VAL A 274 -5.17 -16.51 25.64
CA VAL A 274 -4.55 -15.18 25.81
C VAL A 274 -5.41 -14.30 26.69
N TYR A 275 -6.71 -14.30 26.42
CA TYR A 275 -7.70 -13.53 27.18
C TYR A 275 -7.76 -13.96 28.63
N ALA A 276 -7.81 -15.26 28.89
CA ALA A 276 -7.82 -15.83 30.24
C ALA A 276 -6.55 -15.45 31.03
N LYS A 277 -5.37 -15.49 30.40
CA LYS A 277 -4.10 -15.12 31.04
C LYS A 277 -3.97 -13.64 31.36
N ASN A 278 -4.53 -12.75 30.53
CA ASN A 278 -4.38 -11.31 30.70
C ASN A 278 -5.46 -10.70 31.62
N ILE A 279 -6.62 -11.32 31.73
CA ILE A 279 -7.75 -10.80 32.52
C ILE A 279 -7.87 -11.50 33.89
N ALA A 280 -7.59 -12.78 33.96
CA ALA A 280 -7.70 -13.55 35.20
C ALA A 280 -6.79 -13.04 36.35
N PRO A 281 -5.58 -12.49 36.13
CA PRO A 281 -4.79 -11.92 37.21
C PRO A 281 -5.36 -10.63 37.80
N ASN A 282 -6.21 -9.91 37.06
CA ASN A 282 -6.76 -8.62 37.48
C ASN A 282 -8.16 -8.72 38.12
N ILE A 283 -8.79 -9.87 38.00
CA ILE A 283 -10.02 -10.16 38.72
C ILE A 283 -9.60 -10.93 39.98
N GLY A 284 -9.38 -10.18 41.08
CA GLY A 284 -9.13 -10.81 42.39
C GLY A 284 -10.16 -11.91 42.65
N ALA A 285 -9.78 -12.93 43.39
CA ALA A 285 -10.50 -14.17 43.67
C ALA A 285 -11.90 -13.98 44.34
N GLY A 286 -12.70 -13.05 43.88
CA GLY A 286 -13.93 -12.64 44.52
C GLY A 286 -15.17 -12.46 43.64
N GLU A 287 -15.15 -12.75 42.35
CA GLU A 287 -16.42 -12.80 41.59
C GLU A 287 -16.27 -13.59 40.29
N THR A 288 -16.43 -14.90 40.38
CA THR A 288 -16.65 -15.79 39.24
C THR A 288 -18.11 -15.67 38.78
N GLY A 289 -18.47 -14.52 38.23
CA GLY A 289 -19.77 -14.27 37.59
C GLY A 289 -19.75 -14.56 36.07
N MET A 290 -19.04 -15.61 35.65
CA MET A 290 -19.27 -16.12 34.29
C MET A 290 -20.46 -17.05 34.29
N PRO A 291 -21.47 -16.85 33.45
CA PRO A 291 -22.55 -17.83 33.30
C PRO A 291 -21.94 -19.19 32.89
N SER A 292 -22.35 -20.25 33.59
CA SER A 292 -21.90 -21.61 33.30
C SER A 292 -22.23 -22.00 31.86
N PRO A 293 -21.44 -22.89 31.23
CA PRO A 293 -21.65 -23.35 29.85
C PRO A 293 -23.01 -24.00 29.58
N ALA A 294 -23.82 -24.21 30.61
CA ALA A 294 -25.13 -24.87 30.50
C ALA A 294 -26.26 -23.95 30.02
N MET A 295 -26.09 -22.61 30.01
CA MET A 295 -27.18 -21.66 29.66
C MET A 295 -27.19 -21.19 28.20
N GLN A 296 -26.33 -21.70 27.35
CA GLN A 296 -26.22 -21.21 25.96
C GLN A 296 -26.77 -22.22 24.92
N LYS A 297 -27.54 -23.23 25.33
CA LYS A 297 -28.07 -24.22 24.39
C LYS A 297 -29.45 -23.93 23.79
N ASP A 298 -30.19 -22.95 24.28
CA ASP A 298 -31.61 -22.82 23.95
C ASP A 298 -32.06 -21.46 23.31
N THR A 299 -31.18 -20.77 22.58
CA THR A 299 -31.63 -19.53 21.90
C THR A 299 -31.17 -19.43 20.46
N TYR A 300 -31.43 -20.46 19.66
CA TYR A 300 -31.43 -20.38 18.21
C TYR A 300 -32.60 -21.24 17.65
N LEU A 301 -33.73 -20.61 17.48
CA LEU A 301 -34.72 -20.89 16.46
C LEU A 301 -34.84 -19.66 15.55
#